data_db04a6210f28259f33d3f75193d0fcc6
#
_entry.id   db04a6210f28259f33d3f75193d0fcc6
#
_cell.length_a   1.000
_cell.length_b   1.000
_cell.length_c   1.000
_cell.angle_alpha   90.00
_cell.angle_beta   90.00
_cell.angle_gamma   90.00
#
_symmetry.space_group_name_H-M   'P 1'
#
loop_
_entity.id
_entity.type
_entity.pdbx_description
1 polymer ?
#
loop_
_entity_poly.entity_id
_entity_poly.type
_entity_poly.pdbx_seq_one_letter_code
_entity_poly.pdbx_strand_id
1 'polypeptide(L)'
;MNLSHDTVTQEYIEIIADLENENKVARVKDIAERRGVTRSSVSIALSQLAKKDLIAHEAYGHIVLTAEGRRLAHHLTLRHQAVKDLLMDILGLDEAIAEQDACKFEHLISAETYSALMRFLYLVRQCPKKHGQFIREVRECARAYSDGTPCVECMLK
;
A
#
# COMPACT_ATOMS: atom_id res chain seq x y z
N MET A 1 5.47 -17.16 1.75
CA MET A 1 6.01 -16.58 0.51
C MET A 1 6.90 -15.40 0.92
N ASN A 2 8.19 -15.46 0.62
CA ASN A 2 9.12 -14.43 1.12
C ASN A 2 9.08 -13.23 0.16
N LEU A 3 8.31 -12.19 0.50
CA LEU A 3 8.19 -10.94 -0.26
C LEU A 3 9.36 -9.97 0.04
N SER A 4 10.57 -10.49 0.25
CA SER A 4 11.73 -9.66 0.54
C SER A 4 12.31 -8.97 -0.71
N HIS A 5 11.44 -8.32 -1.47
CA HIS A 5 11.90 -7.36 -2.46
C HIS A 5 12.17 -6.02 -1.76
N ASP A 6 13.27 -5.37 -2.16
CA ASP A 6 13.56 -4.04 -1.66
C ASP A 6 12.49 -3.03 -2.10
N THR A 7 12.32 -1.95 -1.33
CA THR A 7 11.31 -0.91 -1.57
C THR A 7 11.37 -0.36 -3.00
N VAL A 8 12.57 -0.20 -3.56
CA VAL A 8 12.75 0.31 -4.93
C VAL A 8 12.14 -0.65 -5.95
N THR A 9 12.36 -1.96 -5.79
CA THR A 9 11.73 -2.99 -6.65
C THR A 9 10.20 -2.90 -6.57
N GLN A 10 9.63 -2.75 -5.36
CA GLN A 10 8.18 -2.67 -5.14
C GLN A 10 7.59 -1.45 -5.84
N GLU A 11 8.16 -0.27 -5.64
CA GLU A 11 7.71 0.99 -6.26
C GLU A 11 7.71 0.94 -7.80
N TYR A 12 8.71 0.31 -8.42
CA TYR A 12 8.70 0.13 -9.88
C TYR A 12 7.61 -0.81 -10.36
N ILE A 13 7.34 -1.90 -9.63
CA ILE A 13 6.25 -2.83 -9.95
C ILE A 13 4.90 -2.14 -9.87
N GLU A 14 4.68 -1.32 -8.86
CA GLU A 14 3.44 -0.53 -8.71
C GLU A 14 3.26 0.47 -9.85
N ILE A 15 4.29 1.24 -10.18
CA ILE A 15 4.23 2.19 -11.31
C ILE A 15 3.88 1.48 -12.62
N ILE A 16 4.46 0.30 -12.89
CA ILE A 16 4.16 -0.46 -14.11
C ILE A 16 2.72 -1.00 -14.07
N ALA A 17 2.27 -1.53 -12.93
CA ALA A 17 0.90 -2.00 -12.73
C ALA A 17 -0.12 -0.87 -12.94
N ASP A 18 0.13 0.31 -12.40
CA ASP A 18 -0.74 1.49 -12.56
C ASP A 18 -0.83 1.92 -14.02
N LEU A 19 0.29 1.94 -14.74
CA LEU A 19 0.29 2.24 -16.18
C LEU A 19 -0.53 1.21 -16.96
N GLU A 20 -0.39 -0.09 -16.67
CA GLU A 20 -1.20 -1.14 -17.28
C GLU A 20 -2.69 -0.95 -16.96
N ASN A 21 -3.05 -0.63 -15.73
CA ASN A 21 -4.44 -0.41 -15.28
C ASN A 21 -5.08 0.82 -15.94
N GLU A 22 -4.30 1.85 -16.25
CA GLU A 22 -4.74 3.02 -17.00
C GLU A 22 -4.85 2.76 -18.52
N ASN A 23 -4.68 1.51 -18.96
CA ASN A 23 -4.58 1.12 -20.37
C ASN A 23 -3.45 1.87 -21.12
N LYS A 24 -2.41 2.24 -20.41
CA LYS A 24 -1.20 2.84 -20.98
C LYS A 24 -0.12 1.78 -21.11
N VAL A 25 0.70 1.95 -22.12
CA VAL A 25 1.89 1.12 -22.28
C VAL A 25 2.99 1.66 -21.38
N ALA A 26 3.52 0.83 -20.47
CA ALA A 26 4.65 1.22 -19.66
C ALA A 26 5.90 1.33 -20.53
N ARG A 27 6.50 2.52 -20.56
CA ARG A 27 7.77 2.81 -21.25
C ARG A 27 8.73 3.49 -20.28
N VAL A 28 10.03 3.37 -20.55
CA VAL A 28 11.08 4.01 -19.74
C VAL A 28 10.80 5.48 -19.46
N LYS A 29 10.26 6.21 -20.45
CA LYS A 29 9.92 7.63 -20.32
C LYS A 29 8.82 7.85 -19.26
N ASP A 30 7.74 7.08 -19.35
CA ASP A 30 6.56 7.27 -18.52
C ASP A 30 6.86 6.85 -17.07
N ILE A 31 7.64 5.79 -16.89
CA ILE A 31 8.13 5.33 -15.58
C ILE A 31 9.07 6.39 -14.96
N ALA A 32 9.99 6.96 -15.76
CA ALA A 32 10.91 7.99 -15.29
C ALA A 32 10.18 9.24 -14.82
N GLU A 33 9.16 9.67 -15.54
CA GLU A 33 8.31 10.81 -15.21
C GLU A 33 7.54 10.57 -13.90
N ARG A 34 6.88 9.41 -13.75
CA ARG A 34 6.14 9.06 -12.52
C ARG A 34 7.04 8.95 -11.29
N ARG A 35 8.22 8.37 -11.48
CA ARG A 35 9.17 8.17 -10.38
C ARG A 35 9.94 9.43 -10.01
N GLY A 36 10.01 10.43 -10.91
CA GLY A 36 10.82 11.62 -10.74
C GLY A 36 12.33 11.36 -10.84
N VAL A 37 12.76 10.39 -11.67
CA VAL A 37 14.17 10.01 -11.85
C VAL A 37 14.59 10.05 -13.32
N THR A 38 15.90 9.87 -13.58
CA THR A 38 16.41 9.85 -14.94
C THR A 38 16.06 8.55 -15.68
N ARG A 39 15.95 8.60 -17.01
CA ARG A 39 15.71 7.40 -17.85
C ARG A 39 16.84 6.35 -17.69
N SER A 40 18.07 6.77 -17.47
CA SER A 40 19.18 5.86 -17.22
C SER A 40 19.01 5.11 -15.90
N SER A 41 18.56 5.77 -14.84
CA SER A 41 18.25 5.11 -13.56
C SER A 41 17.13 4.09 -13.72
N VAL A 42 16.07 4.42 -14.46
CA VAL A 42 14.98 3.49 -14.79
C VAL A 42 15.51 2.28 -15.55
N SER A 43 16.34 2.48 -16.60
CA SER A 43 16.88 1.37 -17.40
C SER A 43 17.70 0.38 -16.55
N ILE A 44 18.46 0.88 -15.58
CA ILE A 44 19.22 0.03 -14.64
C ILE A 44 18.26 -0.77 -13.75
N ALA A 45 17.25 -0.11 -13.18
CA ALA A 45 16.25 -0.77 -12.32
C ALA A 45 15.47 -1.85 -13.11
N LEU A 46 14.99 -1.53 -14.31
CA LEU A 46 14.28 -2.49 -15.18
C LEU A 46 15.16 -3.70 -15.54
N SER A 47 16.45 -3.50 -15.76
CA SER A 47 17.38 -4.62 -15.97
C SER A 47 17.45 -5.55 -14.76
N GLN A 48 17.37 -5.01 -13.53
CA GLN A 48 17.32 -5.82 -12.30
C GLN A 48 15.98 -6.54 -12.15
N LEU A 49 14.87 -5.87 -12.47
CA LEU A 49 13.54 -6.46 -12.44
C LEU A 49 13.39 -7.61 -13.44
N ALA A 50 13.93 -7.45 -14.65
CA ALA A 50 13.95 -8.50 -15.65
C ALA A 50 14.78 -9.72 -15.22
N LYS A 51 15.94 -9.52 -14.56
CA LYS A 51 16.73 -10.61 -13.97
C LYS A 51 16.00 -11.36 -12.85
N LYS A 52 15.08 -10.69 -12.15
CA LYS A 52 14.22 -11.28 -11.12
C LYS A 52 12.94 -11.92 -11.71
N ASP A 53 12.80 -11.94 -13.03
CA ASP A 53 11.60 -12.42 -13.74
C ASP A 53 10.31 -11.70 -13.33
N LEU A 54 10.40 -10.42 -12.96
CA LEU A 54 9.24 -9.63 -12.58
C LEU A 54 8.63 -8.85 -13.75
N ILE A 55 9.43 -8.55 -14.78
CA ILE A 55 9.01 -7.86 -16.00
C ILE A 55 9.55 -8.55 -17.24
N ALA A 56 8.88 -8.32 -18.37
CA ALA A 56 9.36 -8.68 -19.69
C ALA A 56 9.42 -7.44 -20.59
N HIS A 57 10.35 -7.46 -21.55
CA HIS A 57 10.43 -6.48 -22.61
C HIS A 57 9.70 -7.02 -23.85
N GLU A 58 8.70 -6.31 -24.29
CA GLU A 58 8.00 -6.60 -25.56
C GLU A 58 8.53 -5.74 -26.70
N ALA A 59 8.00 -5.99 -27.89
CA ALA A 59 8.32 -5.20 -29.07
C ALA A 59 8.07 -3.71 -28.85
N TYR A 60 8.82 -2.87 -29.54
CA TYR A 60 8.74 -1.40 -29.48
C TYR A 60 9.07 -0.79 -28.10
N GLY A 61 9.80 -1.52 -27.23
CA GLY A 61 10.24 -1.04 -25.93
C GLY A 61 9.14 -0.98 -24.89
N HIS A 62 8.09 -1.79 -25.06
CA HIS A 62 7.03 -1.95 -24.07
C HIS A 62 7.54 -2.80 -22.90
N ILE A 63 7.19 -2.39 -21.70
CA ILE A 63 7.51 -3.09 -20.47
C ILE A 63 6.19 -3.64 -19.92
N VAL A 64 6.16 -4.94 -19.65
CA VAL A 64 4.98 -5.61 -19.11
C VAL A 64 5.35 -6.42 -17.87
N LEU A 65 4.42 -6.54 -16.94
CA LEU A 65 4.59 -7.41 -15.79
C LEU A 65 4.49 -8.87 -16.23
N THR A 66 5.39 -9.73 -15.72
CA THR A 66 5.24 -11.19 -15.83
C THR A 66 4.12 -11.67 -14.89
N ALA A 67 3.83 -12.98 -14.93
CA ALA A 67 2.90 -13.58 -13.97
C ALA A 67 3.37 -13.37 -12.51
N GLU A 68 4.69 -13.44 -12.26
CA GLU A 68 5.26 -13.16 -10.93
C GLU A 68 5.16 -11.68 -10.57
N GLY A 69 5.49 -10.78 -11.51
CA GLY A 69 5.34 -9.35 -11.33
C GLY A 69 3.90 -8.95 -11.00
N ARG A 70 2.90 -9.53 -11.70
CA ARG A 70 1.47 -9.28 -11.40
C ARG A 70 1.06 -9.81 -10.03
N ARG A 71 1.58 -10.96 -9.61
CA ARG A 71 1.34 -11.46 -8.24
C ARG A 71 1.91 -10.51 -7.19
N LEU A 72 3.12 -10.02 -7.41
CA LEU A 72 3.73 -9.04 -6.51
C LEU A 72 2.92 -7.75 -6.48
N ALA A 73 2.55 -7.17 -7.63
CA ALA A 73 1.72 -5.99 -7.72
C ALA A 73 0.40 -6.15 -6.95
N HIS A 74 -0.30 -7.27 -7.15
CA HIS A 74 -1.54 -7.56 -6.43
C HIS A 74 -1.34 -7.61 -4.91
N HIS A 75 -0.24 -8.23 -4.43
CA HIS A 75 0.08 -8.23 -3.00
C HIS A 75 0.34 -6.83 -2.45
N LEU A 76 1.04 -5.98 -3.21
CA LEU A 76 1.29 -4.59 -2.81
C LEU A 76 -0.02 -3.81 -2.73
N THR A 77 -0.90 -3.92 -3.72
CA THR A 77 -2.24 -3.31 -3.69
C THR A 77 -3.04 -3.74 -2.45
N LEU A 78 -3.01 -5.03 -2.10
CA LEU A 78 -3.70 -5.52 -0.89
C LEU A 78 -3.09 -4.96 0.39
N ARG A 79 -1.76 -4.79 0.45
CA ARG A 79 -1.07 -4.18 1.61
C ARG A 79 -1.43 -2.72 1.74
N HIS A 80 -1.35 -1.98 0.65
CA HIS A 80 -1.77 -0.58 0.58
C HIS A 80 -3.20 -0.42 1.13
N GLN A 81 -4.14 -1.18 0.57
CA GLN A 81 -5.54 -1.11 0.97
C GLN A 81 -5.75 -1.45 2.45
N ALA A 82 -5.03 -2.44 2.98
CA ALA A 82 -5.14 -2.81 4.39
C ALA A 82 -4.64 -1.70 5.32
N VAL A 83 -3.54 -1.03 4.97
CA VAL A 83 -3.03 0.12 5.73
C VAL A 83 -3.99 1.29 5.61
N LYS A 84 -4.45 1.62 4.39
CA LYS A 84 -5.45 2.67 4.17
C LYS A 84 -6.72 2.43 4.98
N ASP A 85 -7.26 1.21 4.97
CA ASP A 85 -8.43 0.81 5.76
C ASP A 85 -8.20 0.99 7.26
N LEU A 86 -7.02 0.64 7.79
CA LEU A 86 -6.68 0.90 9.19
C LEU A 86 -6.76 2.39 9.49
N LEU A 87 -6.11 3.20 8.66
CA LEU A 87 -6.03 4.65 8.86
C LEU A 87 -7.40 5.32 8.78
N MET A 88 -8.22 4.94 7.80
CA MET A 88 -9.55 5.51 7.60
C MET A 88 -10.59 4.91 8.56
N ASP A 89 -10.72 3.57 8.57
CA ASP A 89 -11.82 2.90 9.25
C ASP A 89 -11.61 2.80 10.76
N ILE A 90 -10.37 2.71 11.23
CA ILE A 90 -10.08 2.54 12.65
C ILE A 90 -9.63 3.87 13.27
N LEU A 91 -8.66 4.56 12.67
CA LEU A 91 -8.12 5.81 13.22
C LEU A 91 -8.93 7.04 12.82
N GLY A 92 -9.79 6.94 11.79
CA GLY A 92 -10.68 8.03 11.37
C GLY A 92 -9.96 9.17 10.63
N LEU A 93 -8.82 8.88 10.01
CA LEU A 93 -8.10 9.86 9.20
C LEU A 93 -8.87 10.19 7.91
N ASP A 94 -8.63 11.40 7.41
CA ASP A 94 -9.11 11.81 6.10
C ASP A 94 -8.49 10.94 4.99
N GLU A 95 -9.25 10.71 3.91
CA GLU A 95 -8.84 9.84 2.81
C GLU A 95 -7.53 10.28 2.16
N ALA A 96 -7.33 11.58 1.96
CA ALA A 96 -6.12 12.09 1.31
C ALA A 96 -4.87 11.85 2.18
N ILE A 97 -5.01 11.99 3.50
CA ILE A 97 -3.93 11.69 4.46
C ILE A 97 -3.68 10.19 4.50
N ALA A 98 -4.75 9.38 4.61
CA ALA A 98 -4.66 7.93 4.67
C ALA A 98 -4.00 7.33 3.42
N GLU A 99 -4.33 7.83 2.22
CA GLU A 99 -3.72 7.43 0.96
C GLU A 99 -2.21 7.71 0.95
N GLN A 100 -1.84 8.94 1.29
CA GLN A 100 -0.43 9.36 1.28
C GLN A 100 0.41 8.59 2.29
N ASP A 101 -0.13 8.32 3.48
CA ASP A 101 0.59 7.61 4.53
C ASP A 101 0.60 6.11 4.29
N ALA A 102 -0.47 5.52 3.74
CA ALA A 102 -0.51 4.11 3.35
C ALA A 102 0.60 3.79 2.35
N CYS A 103 0.76 4.61 1.32
CA CYS A 103 1.81 4.47 0.30
C CYS A 103 3.24 4.40 0.90
N LYS A 104 3.50 5.14 1.99
CA LYS A 104 4.80 5.09 2.67
C LYS A 104 4.91 3.89 3.61
N PHE A 105 3.82 3.58 4.32
CA PHE A 105 3.80 2.64 5.43
C PHE A 105 3.84 1.17 4.97
N GLU A 106 3.20 0.86 3.85
CA GLU A 106 3.07 -0.51 3.33
C GLU A 106 4.42 -1.18 3.04
N HIS A 107 5.41 -0.40 2.61
CA HIS A 107 6.75 -0.91 2.32
C HIS A 107 7.59 -1.18 3.57
N LEU A 108 7.22 -0.60 4.72
CA LEU A 108 7.99 -0.66 5.96
C LEU A 108 7.50 -1.77 6.90
N ILE A 109 6.27 -2.23 6.78
CA ILE A 109 5.72 -3.25 7.67
C ILE A 109 6.17 -4.66 7.27
N SER A 110 6.48 -5.49 8.26
CA SER A 110 6.82 -6.90 8.05
C SER A 110 5.61 -7.73 7.57
N ALA A 111 5.87 -8.90 7.01
CA ALA A 111 4.82 -9.84 6.62
C ALA A 111 3.96 -10.29 7.82
N GLU A 112 4.58 -10.40 8.99
CA GLU A 112 3.92 -10.76 10.26
C GLU A 112 2.97 -9.64 10.70
N THR A 113 3.43 -8.38 10.66
CA THR A 113 2.61 -7.21 10.99
C THR A 113 1.44 -7.08 10.02
N TYR A 114 1.67 -7.23 8.71
CA TYR A 114 0.62 -7.25 7.71
C TYR A 114 -0.41 -8.36 7.98
N SER A 115 0.03 -9.58 8.27
CA SER A 115 -0.86 -10.69 8.57
C SER A 115 -1.68 -10.45 9.84
N ALA A 116 -1.11 -9.81 10.85
CA ALA A 116 -1.83 -9.43 12.07
C ALA A 116 -2.87 -8.34 11.78
N LEU A 117 -2.51 -7.32 10.98
CA LEU A 117 -3.42 -6.27 10.53
C LEU A 117 -4.61 -6.84 9.75
N MET A 118 -4.36 -7.73 8.80
CA MET A 118 -5.43 -8.37 8.02
C MET A 118 -6.41 -9.15 8.91
N ARG A 119 -5.90 -9.92 9.89
CA ARG A 119 -6.77 -10.61 10.85
C ARG A 119 -7.60 -9.65 11.69
N PHE A 120 -7.00 -8.56 12.15
CA PHE A 120 -7.70 -7.53 12.91
C PHE A 120 -8.82 -6.88 12.09
N LEU A 121 -8.52 -6.40 10.88
CA LEU A 121 -9.51 -5.79 9.99
C LEU A 121 -10.63 -6.76 9.61
N TYR A 122 -10.29 -8.02 9.36
CA TYR A 122 -11.28 -9.07 9.10
C TYR A 122 -12.25 -9.23 10.28
N LEU A 123 -11.74 -9.35 11.50
CA LEU A 123 -12.59 -9.49 12.69
C LEU A 123 -13.50 -8.29 12.91
N VAL A 124 -12.97 -7.08 12.74
CA VAL A 124 -13.74 -5.83 12.87
C VAL A 124 -14.88 -5.77 11.85
N ARG A 125 -14.62 -6.17 10.60
CA ARG A 125 -15.61 -6.15 9.51
C ARG A 125 -16.67 -7.26 9.60
N GLN A 126 -16.29 -8.46 10.06
CA GLN A 126 -17.20 -9.61 10.16
C GLN A 126 -18.21 -9.49 11.30
N CYS A 127 -17.91 -8.73 12.34
CA CYS A 127 -18.80 -8.56 13.48
C CYS A 127 -19.16 -7.08 13.75
N PRO A 128 -19.79 -6.35 12.81
CA PRO A 128 -20.07 -4.93 12.96
C PRO A 128 -20.99 -4.64 14.15
N LYS A 129 -21.86 -5.57 14.55
CA LYS A 129 -22.73 -5.43 15.75
C LYS A 129 -21.95 -5.47 17.05
N LYS A 130 -20.84 -6.24 17.13
CA LYS A 130 -20.01 -6.33 18.34
C LYS A 130 -18.86 -5.32 18.38
N HIS A 131 -18.26 -5.06 17.22
CA HIS A 131 -17.04 -4.26 17.15
C HIS A 131 -17.25 -2.86 16.59
N GLY A 132 -18.31 -2.64 15.81
CA GLY A 132 -18.62 -1.33 15.24
C GLY A 132 -18.93 -0.26 16.28
N GLN A 133 -19.54 -0.62 17.42
CA GLN A 133 -19.72 0.31 18.52
C GLN A 133 -18.39 0.68 19.17
N PHE A 134 -17.56 -0.33 19.49
CA PHE A 134 -16.23 -0.12 20.04
C PHE A 134 -15.36 0.78 19.14
N ILE A 135 -15.35 0.54 17.83
CA ILE A 135 -14.59 1.38 16.90
C ILE A 135 -15.11 2.81 16.87
N ARG A 136 -16.44 3.03 16.92
CA ARG A 136 -16.99 4.38 17.03
C ARG A 136 -16.56 5.08 18.32
N GLU A 137 -16.66 4.38 19.44
CA GLU A 137 -16.21 4.89 20.74
C GLU A 137 -14.71 5.24 20.73
N VAL A 138 -13.86 4.37 20.15
CA VAL A 138 -12.42 4.66 20.00
C VAL A 138 -12.17 5.91 19.15
N ARG A 139 -12.89 6.06 18.02
CA ARG A 139 -12.77 7.27 17.17
C ARG A 139 -13.22 8.54 17.87
N GLU A 140 -14.32 8.49 18.60
CA GLU A 140 -14.84 9.63 19.35
C GLU A 140 -13.87 10.05 20.45
N CYS A 141 -13.34 9.07 21.20
CA CYS A 141 -12.30 9.33 22.20
C CYS A 141 -11.01 9.87 21.57
N ALA A 142 -10.56 9.33 20.43
CA ALA A 142 -9.37 9.80 19.74
C ALA A 142 -9.52 11.25 19.24
N ARG A 143 -10.70 11.64 18.76
CA ARG A 143 -11.01 13.03 18.37
C ARG A 143 -11.03 13.97 19.56
N ALA A 144 -11.60 13.55 20.68
CA ALA A 144 -11.62 14.32 21.92
C ALA A 144 -10.23 14.50 22.54
N TYR A 145 -9.28 13.60 22.19
CA TYR A 145 -7.89 13.64 22.68
C TYR A 145 -6.95 14.52 21.82
N SER A 146 -7.50 15.29 20.89
CA SER A 146 -6.71 16.04 19.89
C SER A 146 -5.75 17.09 20.48
N ASP A 147 -5.94 17.50 21.73
CA ASP A 147 -5.14 18.48 22.45
C ASP A 147 -4.35 17.89 23.65
N GLY A 148 -4.28 16.57 23.76
CA GLY A 148 -3.57 15.89 24.85
C GLY A 148 -4.37 15.76 26.14
N THR A 149 -5.63 16.20 26.17
CA THR A 149 -6.53 16.02 27.33
C THR A 149 -7.21 14.65 27.25
N PRO A 150 -7.06 13.79 28.27
CA PRO A 150 -7.73 12.50 28.28
C PRO A 150 -9.25 12.65 28.24
N CYS A 151 -9.92 11.81 27.45
CA CYS A 151 -11.38 11.74 27.43
C CYS A 151 -11.92 11.45 28.83
N VAL A 152 -12.72 12.38 29.38
CA VAL A 152 -13.26 12.29 30.75
C VAL A 152 -14.09 11.02 30.95
N GLU A 153 -14.80 10.55 29.91
CA GLU A 153 -15.58 9.30 29.96
C GLU A 153 -14.71 8.04 30.03
N CYS A 154 -13.50 8.08 29.44
CA CYS A 154 -12.55 6.97 29.56
C CYS A 154 -11.83 6.88 30.91
N MET A 155 -11.78 8.01 31.65
CA MET A 155 -11.18 8.05 33.01
C MET A 155 -12.11 7.58 34.10
N LEU A 156 -13.42 7.51 33.85
CA LEU A 156 -14.42 7.21 34.87
C LEU A 156 -14.84 5.73 34.87
N LYS A 157 -14.18 4.87 34.11
CA LYS A 157 -14.35 3.41 34.08
C LYS A 157 -13.09 2.70 34.54
#